data_d2f1fce58266117a4188e73d8a56a4d5
#
_entry.id   d2f1fce58266117a4188e73d8a56a4d5
#
_cell.length_a   1.000
_cell.length_b   1.000
_cell.length_c   1.000
_cell.angle_alpha   90.00
_cell.angle_beta   90.00
_cell.angle_gamma   90.00
#
_symmetry.space_group_name_H-M   'P 1'
#
loop_
_entity.id
_entity.type
_entity.pdbx_description
1 polymer ?
#
loop_
_entity_poly.entity_id
_entity_poly.type
_entity_poly.pdbx_seq_one_letter_code
_entity_poly.pdbx_strand_id
1 'polypeptide(L)'
;IKNTYFKPIHQAAVRLIIADMGIALLLGTATAIYFAHRRSRPIERILQIIQDMDRKPDRHNSFVEIEDTVLNLIQEISRCKTTIGTLDSMVADGLKEKLFISGIDSEQEKISFHQYFGDFSTSMCVIVFSLPETLPTDSSISRNDLLSGQFLQLGHGQDIFYGTENQLFCLTKAVPELPDLLRERLKFLRETYHVSLKAGISNQFQDITYAQHA
;
A
#
# COMPACT_ATOMS: atom_id res chain seq x y z
N ILE A 1 -36.67 34.17 27.12
CA ILE A 1 -36.56 32.96 27.99
C ILE A 1 -35.72 31.84 27.31
N LYS A 2 -35.42 31.92 26.01
CA LYS A 2 -34.74 30.83 25.28
C LYS A 2 -33.18 30.79 25.40
N ASN A 3 -32.53 31.84 25.86
CA ASN A 3 -31.04 31.92 25.83
C ASN A 3 -30.31 31.39 27.10
N THR A 4 -31.02 31.07 28.16
CA THR A 4 -30.36 30.71 29.43
C THR A 4 -29.96 29.23 29.49
N TYR A 5 -30.60 28.35 28.72
CA TYR A 5 -30.30 26.93 28.71
C TYR A 5 -29.14 26.53 27.75
N PHE A 6 -28.82 27.33 26.73
CA PHE A 6 -27.78 27.01 25.75
C PHE A 6 -26.36 27.32 26.24
N LYS A 7 -26.19 28.31 27.13
CA LYS A 7 -24.86 28.68 27.69
C LYS A 7 -24.12 27.55 28.41
N PRO A 8 -24.76 26.80 29.35
CA PRO A 8 -24.03 25.76 30.07
C PRO A 8 -23.66 24.56 29.17
N ILE A 9 -24.48 24.22 28.19
CA ILE A 9 -24.23 23.12 27.27
C ILE A 9 -23.05 23.47 26.33
N HIS A 10 -23.01 24.69 25.84
CA HIS A 10 -21.91 25.17 25.00
C HIS A 10 -20.58 25.23 25.75
N GLN A 11 -20.60 25.69 27.01
CA GLN A 11 -19.39 25.71 27.84
C GLN A 11 -18.90 24.30 28.20
N ALA A 12 -19.81 23.34 28.42
CA ALA A 12 -19.42 21.95 28.66
C ALA A 12 -18.81 21.31 27.40
N ALA A 13 -19.41 21.55 26.22
CA ALA A 13 -18.89 21.06 24.96
C ALA A 13 -17.51 21.62 24.65
N VAL A 14 -17.28 22.93 24.83
CA VAL A 14 -15.98 23.57 24.61
C VAL A 14 -14.91 23.00 25.56
N ARG A 15 -15.25 22.78 26.85
CA ARG A 15 -14.32 22.17 27.80
C ARG A 15 -13.94 20.74 27.41
N LEU A 16 -14.89 19.98 26.89
CA LEU A 16 -14.66 18.60 26.45
C LEU A 16 -13.74 18.57 25.24
N ILE A 17 -13.96 19.45 24.26
CA ILE A 17 -13.09 19.57 23.08
C ILE A 17 -11.66 20.01 23.48
N ILE A 18 -11.52 20.96 24.40
CA ILE A 18 -10.19 21.40 24.88
C ILE A 18 -9.48 20.25 25.64
N ALA A 19 -10.21 19.48 26.44
CA ALA A 19 -9.66 18.32 27.14
C ALA A 19 -9.19 17.24 26.17
N ASP A 20 -9.99 16.93 25.14
CA ASP A 20 -9.67 15.94 24.11
C ASP A 20 -8.45 16.36 23.28
N MET A 21 -8.40 17.63 22.85
CA MET A 21 -7.20 18.18 22.20
C MET A 21 -5.95 18.11 23.11
N GLY A 22 -6.10 18.38 24.41
CA GLY A 22 -5.00 18.26 25.38
C GLY A 22 -4.46 16.83 25.48
N ILE A 23 -5.36 15.86 25.58
CA ILE A 23 -5.01 14.43 25.63
C ILE A 23 -4.33 13.98 24.33
N ALA A 24 -4.87 14.36 23.19
CA ALA A 24 -4.30 14.03 21.89
C ALA A 24 -2.87 14.61 21.71
N LEU A 25 -2.66 15.84 22.15
CA LEU A 25 -1.35 16.50 22.09
C LEU A 25 -0.34 15.83 23.04
N LEU A 26 -0.76 15.46 24.25
CA LEU A 26 0.09 14.72 25.20
C LEU A 26 0.48 13.34 24.68
N LEU A 27 -0.48 12.59 24.12
CA LEU A 27 -0.21 11.29 23.53
C LEU A 27 0.72 11.40 22.32
N GLY A 28 0.49 12.39 21.45
CA GLY A 28 1.35 12.65 20.28
C GLY A 28 2.78 13.01 20.67
N THR A 29 2.96 13.89 21.65
CA THR A 29 4.30 14.26 22.15
C THR A 29 4.99 13.11 22.86
N ALA A 30 4.29 12.34 23.68
CA ALA A 30 4.84 11.15 24.35
C ALA A 30 5.31 10.10 23.35
N THR A 31 4.50 9.86 22.30
CA THR A 31 4.85 8.93 21.23
C THR A 31 6.06 9.42 20.43
N ALA A 32 6.11 10.69 20.08
CA ALA A 32 7.24 11.30 19.38
C ALA A 32 8.54 11.20 20.19
N ILE A 33 8.50 11.50 21.49
CA ILE A 33 9.65 11.38 22.41
C ILE A 33 10.10 9.92 22.53
N TYR A 34 9.15 8.98 22.64
CA TYR A 34 9.46 7.55 22.72
C TYR A 34 10.19 7.08 21.45
N PHE A 35 9.69 7.42 20.27
CA PHE A 35 10.33 7.07 19.01
C PHE A 35 11.68 7.76 18.81
N ALA A 36 11.79 9.04 19.17
CA ALA A 36 13.05 9.77 19.10
C ALA A 36 14.11 9.11 20.00
N HIS A 37 13.76 8.76 21.23
CA HIS A 37 14.69 8.15 22.18
C HIS A 37 15.07 6.72 21.78
N ARG A 38 14.14 5.95 21.23
CA ARG A 38 14.42 4.60 20.72
C ARG A 38 15.34 4.63 19.48
N ARG A 39 15.24 5.67 18.65
CA ARG A 39 16.03 5.82 17.43
C ARG A 39 17.43 6.37 17.69
N SER A 40 17.63 7.11 18.78
CA SER A 40 18.94 7.71 19.12
C SER A 40 19.87 6.74 19.85
N ARG A 41 19.35 5.71 20.52
CA ARG A 41 20.14 4.74 21.30
C ARG A 41 21.28 4.07 20.50
N PRO A 42 21.11 3.63 19.25
CA PRO A 42 22.22 3.04 18.49
C PRO A 42 23.33 4.06 18.19
N ILE A 43 22.97 5.34 17.96
CA ILE A 43 23.95 6.40 17.64
C ILE A 43 24.76 6.75 18.89
N GLU A 44 24.13 6.83 20.07
CA GLU A 44 24.84 7.09 21.34
C GLU A 44 25.81 5.97 21.69
N ARG A 45 25.45 4.70 21.42
CA ARG A 45 26.36 3.56 21.60
C ARG A 45 27.58 3.65 20.68
N ILE A 46 27.40 4.01 19.41
CA ILE A 46 28.50 4.19 18.46
C ILE A 46 29.41 5.32 18.91
N LEU A 47 28.85 6.44 19.37
CA LEU A 47 29.61 7.57 19.90
C LEU A 47 30.38 7.19 21.18
N GLN A 48 29.79 6.40 22.08
CA GLN A 48 30.48 5.89 23.28
C GLN A 48 31.62 4.95 22.91
N ILE A 49 31.44 4.03 21.95
CA ILE A 49 32.49 3.13 21.49
C ILE A 49 33.65 3.93 20.86
N ILE A 50 33.36 4.97 20.06
CA ILE A 50 34.38 5.82 19.46
C ILE A 50 35.12 6.64 20.55
N GLN A 51 34.43 7.13 21.57
CA GLN A 51 35.05 7.86 22.69
C GLN A 51 35.87 6.95 23.61
N ASP A 52 35.45 5.71 23.84
CA ASP A 52 36.22 4.73 24.61
C ASP A 52 37.44 4.20 23.87
N MET A 53 37.38 4.14 22.52
CA MET A 53 38.55 3.81 21.69
C MET A 53 39.68 4.86 21.78
N ASP A 54 39.35 6.11 21.97
CA ASP A 54 40.33 7.19 22.14
C ASP A 54 41.01 7.15 23.52
N ARG A 55 40.44 6.41 24.48
CA ARG A 55 40.91 6.33 25.86
C ARG A 55 41.70 5.07 26.25
N LYS A 56 41.71 4.01 25.42
CA LYS A 56 42.43 2.75 25.73
C LYS A 56 43.24 2.25 24.54
N PRO A 57 44.56 1.99 24.74
CA PRO A 57 45.47 1.51 23.67
C PRO A 57 45.40 -0.01 23.44
N ASP A 58 44.42 -0.73 23.90
CA ASP A 58 44.32 -2.19 23.71
C ASP A 58 43.62 -2.52 22.39
N ARG A 59 44.45 -2.58 21.31
CA ARG A 59 44.02 -2.70 19.91
C ARG A 59 43.33 -4.03 19.51
N HIS A 60 43.32 -5.06 20.35
CA HIS A 60 42.86 -6.39 19.92
C HIS A 60 41.38 -6.66 20.20
N ASN A 61 40.80 -6.09 21.26
CA ASN A 61 39.39 -6.28 21.58
C ASN A 61 38.46 -5.31 20.84
N SER A 62 38.97 -4.16 20.39
CA SER A 62 38.14 -3.13 19.75
C SER A 62 37.69 -3.48 18.33
N PHE A 63 38.44 -4.33 17.60
CA PHE A 63 38.02 -4.77 16.25
C PHE A 63 36.82 -5.71 16.29
N VAL A 64 36.77 -6.63 17.25
CA VAL A 64 35.66 -7.57 17.41
C VAL A 64 34.37 -6.83 17.83
N GLU A 65 34.48 -5.86 18.73
CA GLU A 65 33.32 -5.03 19.12
C GLU A 65 32.81 -4.15 17.98
N ILE A 66 33.69 -3.65 17.12
CA ILE A 66 33.29 -2.90 15.90
C ILE A 66 32.61 -3.85 14.91
N GLU A 67 33.15 -5.04 14.69
CA GLU A 67 32.57 -6.03 13.80
C GLU A 67 31.17 -6.44 14.24
N ASP A 68 30.96 -6.74 15.52
CA ASP A 68 29.66 -7.05 16.08
C ASP A 68 28.67 -5.87 15.98
N THR A 69 29.14 -4.65 16.21
CA THR A 69 28.31 -3.45 16.07
C THR A 69 27.88 -3.21 14.62
N VAL A 70 28.79 -3.39 13.68
CA VAL A 70 28.53 -3.26 12.24
C VAL A 70 27.55 -4.35 11.78
N LEU A 71 27.73 -5.59 12.22
CA LEU A 71 26.83 -6.68 11.91
C LEU A 71 25.40 -6.43 12.46
N ASN A 72 25.30 -5.95 13.70
CA ASN A 72 24.00 -5.58 14.30
C ASN A 72 23.32 -4.44 13.53
N LEU A 73 24.09 -3.41 13.10
CA LEU A 73 23.55 -2.31 12.27
C LEU A 73 23.06 -2.80 10.91
N ILE A 74 23.80 -3.68 10.25
CA ILE A 74 23.38 -4.28 8.98
C ILE A 74 22.10 -5.07 9.15
N GLN A 75 21.97 -5.85 10.22
CA GLN A 75 20.71 -6.58 10.52
C GLN A 75 19.55 -5.62 10.78
N GLU A 76 19.77 -4.54 11.52
CA GLU A 76 18.72 -3.56 11.82
C GLU A 76 18.28 -2.80 10.56
N ILE A 77 19.23 -2.40 9.70
CA ILE A 77 18.94 -1.82 8.37
C ILE A 77 18.13 -2.80 7.51
N SER A 78 18.51 -4.07 7.49
CA SER A 78 17.79 -5.11 6.73
C SER A 78 16.37 -5.31 7.25
N ARG A 79 16.16 -5.32 8.56
CA ARG A 79 14.83 -5.38 9.18
C ARG A 79 13.99 -4.14 8.85
N CYS A 80 14.57 -2.95 8.95
CA CYS A 80 13.89 -1.71 8.57
C CYS A 80 13.48 -1.73 7.10
N LYS A 81 14.37 -2.17 6.20
CA LYS A 81 14.07 -2.29 4.77
C LYS A 81 12.91 -3.26 4.50
N THR A 82 12.89 -4.41 5.18
CA THR A 82 11.79 -5.37 5.05
C THR A 82 10.47 -4.78 5.57
N THR A 83 10.50 -4.09 6.73
CA THR A 83 9.31 -3.46 7.31
C THR A 83 8.77 -2.35 6.41
N ILE A 84 9.65 -1.52 5.83
CA ILE A 84 9.25 -0.49 4.86
C ILE A 84 8.62 -1.13 3.64
N GLY A 85 9.22 -2.19 3.08
CA GLY A 85 8.66 -2.89 1.93
C GLY A 85 7.29 -3.51 2.20
N THR A 86 7.05 -4.05 3.40
CA THR A 86 5.72 -4.56 3.78
C THR A 86 4.69 -3.44 3.96
N LEU A 87 5.07 -2.31 4.54
CA LEU A 87 4.19 -1.14 4.66
C LEU A 87 3.84 -0.56 3.30
N ASP A 88 4.81 -0.45 2.39
CA ASP A 88 4.58 0.03 1.02
C ASP A 88 3.59 -0.87 0.28
N SER A 89 3.74 -2.21 0.39
CA SER A 89 2.78 -3.13 -0.23
C SER A 89 1.38 -3.01 0.37
N MET A 90 1.26 -2.86 1.70
CA MET A 90 -0.04 -2.67 2.35
C MET A 90 -0.72 -1.35 1.93
N VAL A 91 0.04 -0.28 1.78
CA VAL A 91 -0.49 1.01 1.28
C VAL A 91 -0.93 0.87 -0.17
N ALA A 92 -0.13 0.24 -1.02
CA ALA A 92 -0.47 0.00 -2.42
C ALA A 92 -1.75 -0.85 -2.54
N ASP A 93 -1.87 -1.92 -1.77
CA ASP A 93 -3.07 -2.78 -1.78
C ASP A 93 -4.30 -2.07 -1.23
N GLY A 94 -4.15 -1.26 -0.18
CA GLY A 94 -5.23 -0.39 0.32
C GLY A 94 -5.70 0.65 -0.71
N LEU A 95 -4.78 1.21 -1.49
CA LEU A 95 -5.12 2.13 -2.58
C LEU A 95 -5.85 1.42 -3.73
N LYS A 96 -5.45 0.19 -4.08
CA LYS A 96 -6.17 -0.63 -5.08
C LYS A 96 -7.58 -0.96 -4.61
N GLU A 97 -7.73 -1.45 -3.36
CA GLU A 97 -9.04 -1.73 -2.78
C GLU A 97 -9.94 -0.49 -2.82
N LYS A 98 -9.38 0.64 -2.43
CA LYS A 98 -10.11 1.90 -2.43
C LYS A 98 -10.54 2.30 -3.84
N LEU A 99 -9.66 2.18 -4.83
CA LEU A 99 -9.95 2.48 -6.22
C LEU A 99 -11.18 1.73 -6.75
N PHE A 100 -11.25 0.43 -6.50
CA PHE A 100 -12.27 -0.44 -7.10
C PHE A 100 -13.54 -0.62 -6.26
N ILE A 101 -13.48 -0.38 -4.95
CA ILE A 101 -14.61 -0.63 -4.04
C ILE A 101 -15.22 0.67 -3.52
N SER A 102 -14.41 1.57 -2.96
CA SER A 102 -14.90 2.75 -2.25
C SER A 102 -14.82 4.03 -3.09
N GLY A 103 -13.97 4.04 -4.12
CA GLY A 103 -13.63 5.22 -4.91
C GLY A 103 -12.51 6.07 -4.30
N ILE A 104 -11.90 6.86 -5.16
CA ILE A 104 -10.89 7.85 -4.79
C ILE A 104 -11.55 9.23 -4.83
N ASP A 105 -11.89 9.78 -3.65
CA ASP A 105 -12.66 11.02 -3.55
C ASP A 105 -11.80 12.25 -3.24
N SER A 106 -10.65 12.07 -2.58
CA SER A 106 -9.82 13.19 -2.15
C SER A 106 -8.64 13.43 -3.09
N GLU A 107 -8.25 14.70 -3.23
CA GLU A 107 -7.04 15.05 -4.00
C GLU A 107 -5.76 14.43 -3.43
N GLN A 108 -5.68 14.25 -2.12
CA GLN A 108 -4.54 13.57 -1.50
C GLN A 108 -4.44 12.10 -1.91
N GLU A 109 -5.57 11.42 -2.02
CA GLU A 109 -5.62 10.02 -2.48
C GLU A 109 -5.22 9.90 -3.95
N LYS A 110 -5.67 10.82 -4.81
CA LYS A 110 -5.24 10.89 -6.21
C LYS A 110 -3.72 11.06 -6.32
N ILE A 111 -3.15 12.01 -5.57
CA ILE A 111 -1.71 12.23 -5.53
C ILE A 111 -0.97 10.96 -5.07
N SER A 112 -1.44 10.33 -3.99
CA SER A 112 -0.85 9.08 -3.50
C SER A 112 -0.95 7.97 -4.54
N PHE A 113 -2.10 7.82 -5.19
CA PHE A 113 -2.30 6.83 -6.23
C PHE A 113 -1.35 7.04 -7.42
N HIS A 114 -1.21 8.28 -7.91
CA HIS A 114 -0.25 8.61 -8.96
C HIS A 114 1.20 8.37 -8.54
N GLN A 115 1.53 8.60 -7.27
CA GLN A 115 2.86 8.35 -6.74
C GLN A 115 3.21 6.85 -6.74
N TYR A 116 2.26 5.97 -6.42
CA TYR A 116 2.47 4.52 -6.35
C TYR A 116 2.36 3.83 -7.71
N PHE A 117 1.41 4.25 -8.53
CA PHE A 117 1.06 3.54 -9.76
C PHE A 117 1.39 4.31 -11.03
N GLY A 118 1.93 5.53 -10.92
CA GLY A 118 2.29 6.36 -12.05
C GLY A 118 1.16 7.26 -12.54
N ASP A 119 1.44 8.02 -13.58
CA ASP A 119 0.50 8.99 -14.14
C ASP A 119 -0.46 8.32 -15.14
N PHE A 120 -1.75 8.46 -14.89
CA PHE A 120 -2.84 7.98 -15.72
C PHE A 120 -3.50 9.15 -16.47
N SER A 121 -2.69 9.98 -17.13
CA SER A 121 -3.16 11.12 -17.94
C SER A 121 -3.85 10.71 -19.25
N THR A 122 -3.84 9.42 -19.59
CA THR A 122 -4.46 8.87 -20.80
C THR A 122 -5.84 8.29 -20.50
N SER A 123 -6.64 8.08 -21.54
CA SER A 123 -7.93 7.38 -21.44
C SER A 123 -7.74 5.97 -20.86
N MET A 124 -8.54 5.64 -19.86
CA MET A 124 -8.50 4.38 -19.12
C MET A 124 -9.82 3.64 -19.22
N CYS A 125 -9.81 2.37 -18.90
CA CYS A 125 -11.00 1.56 -18.66
C CYS A 125 -10.74 0.52 -17.57
N VAL A 126 -11.82 0.04 -16.98
CA VAL A 126 -11.79 -1.08 -16.04
C VAL A 126 -12.26 -2.34 -16.76
N ILE A 127 -11.53 -3.42 -16.55
CA ILE A 127 -11.94 -4.75 -16.97
C ILE A 127 -12.28 -5.55 -15.74
N VAL A 128 -13.45 -6.16 -15.73
CA VAL A 128 -13.90 -7.04 -14.64
C VAL A 128 -13.92 -8.46 -15.16
N PHE A 129 -13.13 -9.32 -14.52
CA PHE A 129 -13.12 -10.76 -14.80
C PHE A 129 -13.95 -11.48 -13.74
N SER A 130 -14.87 -12.32 -14.16
CA SER A 130 -15.59 -13.23 -13.28
C SER A 130 -14.79 -14.52 -13.13
N LEU A 131 -14.38 -14.80 -11.91
CA LEU A 131 -13.63 -16.02 -11.56
C LEU A 131 -14.60 -17.16 -11.27
N PRO A 132 -14.29 -18.39 -11.71
CA PRO A 132 -15.10 -19.54 -11.33
C PRO A 132 -14.93 -19.85 -9.84
N GLU A 133 -15.98 -20.32 -9.18
CA GLU A 133 -15.93 -20.73 -7.76
C GLU A 133 -14.88 -21.82 -7.52
N THR A 134 -14.77 -22.76 -8.46
CA THR A 134 -13.80 -23.84 -8.42
C THR A 134 -13.04 -23.88 -9.74
N LEU A 135 -11.71 -23.95 -9.64
CA LEU A 135 -10.88 -24.18 -10.82
C LEU A 135 -10.96 -25.65 -11.23
N PRO A 136 -10.88 -25.96 -12.53
CA PRO A 136 -10.78 -27.34 -12.99
C PRO A 136 -9.61 -28.06 -12.32
N THR A 137 -9.82 -29.33 -11.99
CA THR A 137 -8.79 -30.18 -11.32
C THR A 137 -7.53 -30.32 -12.17
N ASP A 138 -7.67 -30.19 -13.49
CA ASP A 138 -6.57 -30.28 -14.44
C ASP A 138 -5.87 -28.93 -14.71
N SER A 139 -6.30 -27.86 -14.03
CA SER A 139 -5.64 -26.56 -14.21
C SER A 139 -4.30 -26.54 -13.50
N SER A 140 -3.26 -26.13 -14.21
CA SER A 140 -1.93 -25.92 -13.63
C SER A 140 -1.76 -24.52 -12.98
N ILE A 141 -2.83 -23.71 -12.96
CA ILE A 141 -2.85 -22.37 -12.37
C ILE A 141 -3.62 -22.42 -11.05
N SER A 142 -3.04 -21.83 -10.01
CA SER A 142 -3.76 -21.64 -8.75
C SER A 142 -4.70 -20.42 -8.83
N ARG A 143 -5.68 -20.38 -7.93
CA ARG A 143 -6.58 -19.20 -7.79
C ARG A 143 -5.79 -17.94 -7.46
N ASN A 144 -4.77 -18.06 -6.62
CA ASN A 144 -3.92 -16.94 -6.24
C ASN A 144 -3.12 -16.39 -7.43
N ASP A 145 -2.68 -17.25 -8.32
CA ASP A 145 -1.98 -16.84 -9.55
C ASP A 145 -2.92 -16.05 -10.47
N LEU A 146 -4.18 -16.46 -10.59
CA LEU A 146 -5.18 -15.67 -11.33
C LEU A 146 -5.45 -14.32 -10.67
N LEU A 147 -5.61 -14.30 -9.35
CA LEU A 147 -5.86 -13.07 -8.59
C LEU A 147 -4.68 -12.09 -8.64
N SER A 148 -3.45 -12.58 -8.81
CA SER A 148 -2.26 -11.73 -9.00
C SER A 148 -2.27 -10.98 -10.34
N GLY A 149 -3.12 -11.39 -11.30
CA GLY A 149 -3.21 -10.80 -12.64
C GLY A 149 -2.05 -11.13 -13.57
N GLN A 150 -1.04 -11.91 -13.12
CA GLN A 150 0.16 -12.21 -13.92
C GLN A 150 -0.17 -12.83 -15.28
N PHE A 151 -1.16 -13.71 -15.32
CA PHE A 151 -1.61 -14.38 -16.56
C PHE A 151 -2.54 -13.51 -17.41
N LEU A 152 -2.99 -12.38 -16.91
CA LEU A 152 -3.96 -11.48 -17.54
C LEU A 152 -3.35 -10.16 -18.01
N GLN A 153 -2.03 -9.99 -17.86
CA GLN A 153 -1.34 -8.79 -18.35
C GLN A 153 -1.59 -8.60 -19.85
N LEU A 154 -2.06 -7.40 -20.20
CA LEU A 154 -2.43 -7.03 -21.57
C LEU A 154 -1.26 -6.38 -22.34
N GLY A 155 -0.10 -6.25 -21.70
CA GLY A 155 1.13 -5.83 -22.37
C GLY A 155 1.31 -4.31 -22.54
N HIS A 156 0.43 -3.50 -22.00
CA HIS A 156 0.49 -2.02 -22.12
C HIS A 156 1.16 -1.32 -20.93
N GLY A 157 1.85 -2.07 -20.06
CA GLY A 157 2.88 -1.57 -19.13
C GLY A 157 2.42 -1.10 -17.77
N GLN A 158 1.15 -0.82 -17.54
CA GLN A 158 0.64 -0.32 -16.24
C GLN A 158 -0.75 -0.89 -15.92
N ASP A 159 -0.88 -2.21 -16.01
CA ASP A 159 -2.12 -2.85 -15.60
C ASP A 159 -2.14 -2.98 -14.07
N ILE A 160 -3.18 -2.44 -13.41
CA ILE A 160 -3.37 -2.53 -11.98
C ILE A 160 -4.45 -3.54 -11.69
N PHE A 161 -4.10 -4.60 -10.97
CA PHE A 161 -5.01 -5.68 -10.62
C PHE A 161 -5.41 -5.61 -9.14
N TYR A 162 -6.69 -5.86 -8.89
CA TYR A 162 -7.25 -6.04 -7.55
C TYR A 162 -8.25 -7.21 -7.57
N GLY A 163 -8.00 -8.20 -6.74
CA GLY A 163 -8.81 -9.42 -6.67
C GLY A 163 -9.71 -9.47 -5.45
N THR A 164 -10.94 -9.91 -5.65
CA THR A 164 -11.87 -10.33 -4.59
C THR A 164 -12.08 -11.85 -4.70
N GLU A 165 -12.96 -12.41 -3.86
CA GLU A 165 -13.22 -13.86 -3.90
C GLU A 165 -13.67 -14.36 -5.29
N ASN A 166 -14.53 -13.61 -5.98
CA ASN A 166 -15.17 -14.05 -7.22
C ASN A 166 -14.89 -13.19 -8.44
N GLN A 167 -14.16 -12.09 -8.26
CA GLN A 167 -13.88 -11.12 -9.31
C GLN A 167 -12.43 -10.65 -9.26
N LEU A 168 -11.89 -10.38 -10.44
CA LEU A 168 -10.63 -9.67 -10.59
C LEU A 168 -10.88 -8.41 -11.41
N PHE A 169 -10.51 -7.29 -10.85
CA PHE A 169 -10.58 -5.99 -11.49
C PHE A 169 -9.22 -5.64 -12.08
N CYS A 170 -9.21 -5.05 -13.26
CA CYS A 170 -8.00 -4.56 -13.91
C CYS A 170 -8.26 -3.14 -14.43
N LEU A 171 -7.50 -2.17 -13.93
CA LEU A 171 -7.43 -0.84 -14.53
C LEU A 171 -6.30 -0.84 -15.57
N THR A 172 -6.63 -0.48 -16.81
CA THR A 172 -5.69 -0.47 -17.93
C THR A 172 -5.95 0.71 -18.86
N LYS A 173 -5.00 0.98 -19.76
CA LYS A 173 -5.19 1.96 -20.83
C LYS A 173 -6.26 1.51 -21.81
N ALA A 174 -7.16 2.43 -22.14
CA ALA A 174 -8.17 2.19 -23.17
C ALA A 174 -7.53 2.36 -24.55
N VAL A 175 -7.24 1.25 -25.21
CA VAL A 175 -6.75 1.22 -26.59
C VAL A 175 -7.78 0.55 -27.49
N PRO A 176 -7.88 0.92 -28.79
CA PRO A 176 -8.86 0.35 -29.71
C PRO A 176 -8.77 -1.18 -29.83
N GLU A 177 -7.56 -1.71 -29.74
CA GLU A 177 -7.27 -3.14 -29.88
C GLU A 177 -7.55 -3.96 -28.61
N LEU A 178 -7.90 -3.30 -27.49
CA LEU A 178 -8.09 -3.93 -26.20
C LEU A 178 -9.10 -5.10 -26.20
N PRO A 179 -10.25 -5.00 -26.88
CA PRO A 179 -11.20 -6.12 -26.93
C PRO A 179 -10.62 -7.36 -27.62
N ASP A 180 -9.80 -7.18 -28.65
CA ASP A 180 -9.18 -8.30 -29.38
C ASP A 180 -8.05 -8.92 -28.56
N LEU A 181 -7.20 -8.12 -27.94
CA LEU A 181 -6.16 -8.57 -27.02
C LEU A 181 -6.76 -9.36 -25.85
N LEU A 182 -7.84 -8.86 -25.27
CA LEU A 182 -8.53 -9.53 -24.18
C LEU A 182 -9.10 -10.88 -24.65
N ARG A 183 -9.73 -10.92 -25.83
CA ARG A 183 -10.27 -12.15 -26.40
C ARG A 183 -9.17 -13.19 -26.66
N GLU A 184 -8.03 -12.76 -27.18
CA GLU A 184 -6.87 -13.63 -27.41
C GLU A 184 -6.34 -14.16 -26.08
N ARG A 185 -6.22 -13.32 -25.06
CA ARG A 185 -5.73 -13.72 -23.74
C ARG A 185 -6.68 -14.71 -23.05
N LEU A 186 -7.99 -14.46 -23.12
CA LEU A 186 -9.00 -15.39 -22.57
C LEU A 186 -9.01 -16.73 -23.31
N LYS A 187 -8.81 -16.71 -24.63
CA LYS A 187 -8.65 -17.91 -25.45
C LYS A 187 -7.41 -18.70 -25.03
N PHE A 188 -6.28 -18.04 -24.87
CA PHE A 188 -5.03 -18.65 -24.39
C PHE A 188 -5.20 -19.32 -23.02
N LEU A 189 -5.84 -18.66 -22.07
CA LEU A 189 -6.09 -19.23 -20.73
C LEU A 189 -6.97 -20.49 -20.82
N ARG A 190 -7.99 -20.46 -21.68
CA ARG A 190 -8.88 -21.61 -21.87
C ARG A 190 -8.17 -22.79 -22.54
N GLU A 191 -7.35 -22.54 -23.56
CA GLU A 191 -6.67 -23.59 -24.32
C GLU A 191 -5.46 -24.17 -23.58
N THR A 192 -4.71 -23.33 -22.86
CA THR A 192 -3.47 -23.77 -22.21
C THR A 192 -3.69 -24.25 -20.79
N TYR A 193 -4.58 -23.61 -20.05
CA TYR A 193 -4.77 -23.86 -18.60
C TYR A 193 -6.15 -24.41 -18.26
N HIS A 194 -7.01 -24.62 -19.27
CA HIS A 194 -8.39 -25.09 -19.11
C HIS A 194 -9.26 -24.18 -18.22
N VAL A 195 -8.87 -22.90 -18.08
CA VAL A 195 -9.60 -21.92 -17.28
C VAL A 195 -10.46 -21.04 -18.19
N SER A 196 -11.77 -21.06 -17.98
CA SER A 196 -12.71 -20.22 -18.70
C SER A 196 -13.14 -19.04 -17.84
N LEU A 197 -12.74 -17.82 -18.22
CA LEU A 197 -13.13 -16.59 -17.57
C LEU A 197 -14.12 -15.83 -18.45
N LYS A 198 -15.04 -15.11 -17.78
CA LYS A 198 -15.87 -14.09 -18.43
C LYS A 198 -15.27 -12.73 -18.09
N ALA A 199 -15.25 -11.82 -19.05
CA ALA A 199 -14.76 -10.47 -18.84
C ALA A 199 -15.76 -9.44 -19.39
N GLY A 200 -15.88 -8.33 -18.68
CA GLY A 200 -16.58 -7.12 -19.10
C GLY A 200 -15.62 -5.95 -19.14
N ILE A 201 -15.75 -5.08 -20.13
CA ILE A 201 -14.97 -3.85 -20.27
C ILE A 201 -15.90 -2.68 -20.01
N SER A 202 -15.49 -1.73 -19.18
CA SER A 202 -16.23 -0.51 -18.91
C SER A 202 -16.14 0.50 -20.05
N ASN A 203 -16.90 1.56 -19.96
CA ASN A 203 -16.66 2.77 -20.77
C ASN A 203 -15.29 3.37 -20.46
N GLN A 204 -14.78 4.15 -21.40
CA GLN A 204 -13.53 4.89 -21.22
C GLN A 204 -13.76 6.11 -20.33
N PHE A 205 -12.78 6.41 -19.48
CA PHE A 205 -12.75 7.60 -18.62
C PHE A 205 -11.34 8.17 -18.55
N GLN A 206 -11.21 9.44 -18.14
CA GLN A 206 -9.93 10.14 -18.02
C GLN A 206 -9.57 10.49 -16.57
N ASP A 207 -10.55 10.47 -15.68
CA ASP A 207 -10.34 10.77 -14.26
C ASP A 207 -10.54 9.47 -13.45
N ILE A 208 -9.55 9.14 -12.64
CA ILE A 208 -9.52 7.94 -11.82
C ILE A 208 -10.69 7.84 -10.82
N THR A 209 -11.32 8.96 -10.47
CA THR A 209 -12.52 8.98 -9.61
C THR A 209 -13.69 8.23 -10.23
N TYR A 210 -13.72 8.06 -11.54
CA TYR A 210 -14.77 7.31 -12.22
C TYR A 210 -14.53 5.82 -12.28
N ALA A 211 -13.37 5.32 -11.85
CA ALA A 211 -13.03 3.90 -11.95
C ALA A 211 -14.01 2.99 -11.21
N GLN A 212 -14.58 3.43 -10.10
CA GLN A 212 -15.58 2.65 -9.35
C GLN A 212 -16.97 2.63 -10.02
N HIS A 213 -17.26 3.57 -10.91
CA HIS A 213 -18.55 3.68 -11.60
C HIS A 213 -18.49 3.10 -13.01
N ALA A 214 -17.32 2.67 -13.44
CA ALA A 214 -17.06 2.06 -14.74
C ALA A 214 -17.42 0.58 -14.74
#